data_8ebc067459c89183020edc323e2001a1
#
_entry.id   8ebc067459c89183020edc323e2001a1
#
_cell.length_a   1.000
_cell.length_b   1.000
_cell.length_c   1.000
_cell.angle_alpha   90.00
_cell.angle_beta   90.00
_cell.angle_gamma   90.00
#
_symmetry.space_group_name_H-M   'P 1'
#
loop_
_entity.id
_entity.type
_entity.pdbx_description
1 polymer ?
#
loop_
_entity_poly.entity_id
_entity_poly.type
_entity_poly.pdbx_seq_one_letter_code
_entity_poly.pdbx_strand_id
1 'polypeptide(L)'
;TKISNEPLVIPNKGEYIIINSPELKLYSMLKTSLFIIPLTNDLYKVGATYDREDHTVKTTQNAKEEMINKLKAIINCNFEVVGQVAGIRPTTRDRRPFLGTLLECKNKVFFNGLGTRGITSAPSLAKSLYNYIENDLELPKEMNIKRYYKW
;
A
#
# COMPACT_ATOMS: atom_id res chain seq x y z
N THR A 1 -17.01 21.74 16.25
CA THR A 1 -16.73 20.76 15.19
C THR A 1 -15.51 19.96 15.62
N LYS A 2 -15.67 18.65 15.83
CA LYS A 2 -14.54 17.76 16.20
C LYS A 2 -14.31 16.79 15.07
N ILE A 3 -13.03 16.48 14.82
CA ILE A 3 -12.66 15.33 14.01
C ILE A 3 -13.23 14.04 14.66
N SER A 4 -13.59 13.06 13.88
CA SER A 4 -14.03 11.75 14.40
C SER A 4 -13.03 11.24 15.45
N ASN A 5 -13.51 10.71 16.58
CA ASN A 5 -12.66 10.07 17.60
C ASN A 5 -12.01 8.77 17.10
N GLU A 6 -12.32 8.34 15.89
CA GLU A 6 -11.80 7.13 15.29
C GLU A 6 -10.47 7.40 14.57
N PRO A 7 -9.54 6.44 14.56
CA PRO A 7 -8.28 6.62 13.88
C PRO A 7 -8.49 6.85 12.37
N LEU A 8 -7.87 7.89 11.83
CA LEU A 8 -7.92 8.20 10.40
C LEU A 8 -7.16 7.16 9.57
N VAL A 9 -6.09 6.63 10.13
CA VAL A 9 -5.26 5.60 9.51
C VAL A 9 -5.56 4.26 10.15
N ILE A 10 -5.90 3.29 9.32
CA ILE A 10 -6.12 1.90 9.71
C ILE A 10 -4.95 1.10 9.16
N PRO A 11 -4.13 0.48 10.01
CA PRO A 11 -3.03 -0.35 9.55
C PRO A 11 -3.57 -1.55 8.77
N ASN A 12 -2.85 -1.92 7.72
CA ASN A 12 -3.12 -3.12 6.94
C ASN A 12 -1.82 -3.81 6.59
N LYS A 13 -1.58 -4.95 7.19
CA LYS A 13 -0.39 -5.74 6.94
C LYS A 13 -0.44 -6.37 5.54
N GLY A 14 0.69 -6.42 4.90
CA GLY A 14 0.88 -7.18 3.68
C GLY A 14 2.25 -7.82 3.66
N GLU A 15 2.26 -9.06 3.24
CA GLU A 15 3.49 -9.83 3.08
C GLU A 15 3.71 -10.16 1.61
N TYR A 16 4.97 -10.25 1.22
CA TYR A 16 5.39 -10.78 -0.07
C TYR A 16 6.58 -11.71 0.11
N ILE A 17 6.74 -12.63 -0.83
CA ILE A 17 7.91 -13.50 -0.90
C ILE A 17 8.82 -13.07 -2.04
N ILE A 18 10.08 -13.39 -1.92
CA ILE A 18 11.07 -13.33 -3.00
C ILE A 18 11.36 -14.76 -3.39
N ILE A 19 11.22 -15.06 -4.66
CA ILE A 19 11.55 -16.37 -5.22
C ILE A 19 12.73 -16.25 -6.19
N ASN A 20 13.50 -17.32 -6.30
CA ASN A 20 14.44 -17.56 -7.39
C ASN A 20 13.81 -18.57 -8.35
N SER A 21 13.75 -18.25 -9.64
CA SER A 21 13.21 -19.13 -10.69
C SER A 21 13.85 -18.83 -12.04
N PRO A 22 14.97 -19.49 -12.37
CA PRO A 22 15.65 -19.29 -13.67
C PRO A 22 14.79 -19.64 -14.88
N GLU A 23 13.79 -20.48 -14.71
CA GLU A 23 12.90 -20.94 -15.79
C GLU A 23 11.77 -19.94 -16.11
N LEU A 24 11.39 -19.07 -15.18
CA LEU A 24 10.19 -18.22 -15.30
C LEU A 24 10.28 -17.17 -16.42
N LYS A 25 11.47 -16.64 -16.71
CA LYS A 25 11.76 -15.71 -17.84
C LYS A 25 10.73 -14.58 -18.02
N LEU A 26 10.23 -14.03 -16.93
CA LEU A 26 9.28 -12.93 -16.93
C LEU A 26 10.04 -11.60 -16.99
N TYR A 27 9.75 -10.76 -17.99
CA TYR A 27 10.42 -9.48 -18.22
C TYR A 27 9.60 -8.25 -17.82
N SER A 28 8.32 -8.45 -17.52
CA SER A 28 7.42 -7.40 -17.07
C SER A 28 6.56 -7.89 -15.90
N MET A 29 5.92 -6.96 -15.19
CA MET A 29 5.05 -7.31 -14.10
C MET A 29 3.83 -8.10 -14.60
N LEU A 30 3.60 -9.27 -14.01
CA LEU A 30 2.37 -10.03 -14.18
C LEU A 30 1.43 -9.75 -12.99
N LYS A 31 0.18 -9.38 -13.27
CA LYS A 31 -0.86 -9.16 -12.27
C LYS A 31 -2.03 -10.11 -12.47
N THR A 32 -2.22 -10.99 -11.50
CA THR A 32 -3.33 -11.96 -11.42
C THR A 32 -3.97 -11.85 -10.03
N SER A 33 -4.24 -12.98 -9.36
CA SER A 33 -4.56 -13.02 -7.91
C SER A 33 -3.40 -12.54 -7.03
N LEU A 34 -2.17 -12.71 -7.55
CA LEU A 34 -0.95 -12.10 -7.02
C LEU A 34 -0.40 -11.11 -8.03
N PHE A 35 0.61 -10.36 -7.65
CA PHE A 35 1.55 -9.74 -8.57
C PHE A 35 2.87 -10.52 -8.57
N ILE A 36 3.50 -10.65 -9.73
CA ILE A 36 4.85 -11.16 -9.88
C ILE A 36 5.66 -10.07 -10.56
N ILE A 37 6.67 -9.56 -9.88
CA ILE A 37 7.52 -8.47 -10.38
C ILE A 37 8.93 -9.03 -10.56
N PRO A 38 9.46 -8.99 -11.79
CA PRO A 38 10.84 -9.38 -12.02
C PRO A 38 11.81 -8.42 -11.32
N LEU A 39 12.82 -8.99 -10.72
CA LEU A 39 13.97 -8.33 -10.16
C LEU A 39 15.20 -8.70 -11.00
N THR A 40 16.40 -8.50 -10.49
CA THR A 40 17.65 -8.96 -11.14
C THR A 40 17.95 -10.41 -10.80
N ASN A 41 18.75 -11.11 -11.63
CA ASN A 41 19.31 -12.43 -11.35
C ASN A 41 18.24 -13.51 -11.08
N ASP A 42 17.26 -13.62 -11.97
CA ASP A 42 16.16 -14.59 -11.88
C ASP A 42 15.36 -14.56 -10.57
N LEU A 43 15.45 -13.43 -9.84
CA LEU A 43 14.65 -13.17 -8.66
C LEU A 43 13.34 -12.50 -9.04
N TYR A 44 12.28 -12.84 -8.30
CA TYR A 44 10.95 -12.27 -8.50
C TYR A 44 10.31 -11.95 -7.15
N LYS A 45 9.71 -10.78 -7.05
CA LYS A 45 8.86 -10.39 -5.91
C LYS A 45 7.44 -10.84 -6.18
N VAL A 46 6.88 -11.66 -5.30
CA VAL A 46 5.55 -12.26 -5.41
C VAL A 46 4.69 -11.87 -4.23
N GLY A 47 3.52 -11.32 -4.47
CA GLY A 47 2.63 -10.91 -3.38
C GLY A 47 1.31 -10.32 -3.85
N ALA A 48 0.56 -9.78 -2.96
CA ALA A 48 0.80 -9.70 -1.53
C ALA A 48 -0.45 -10.16 -0.77
N THR A 49 -0.24 -10.54 0.47
CA THR A 49 -1.34 -10.78 1.40
C THR A 49 -1.99 -9.46 1.87
N TYR A 50 -3.12 -9.60 2.54
CA TYR A 50 -3.89 -8.48 3.06
C TYR A 50 -4.49 -8.88 4.41
N ASP A 51 -3.92 -8.38 5.49
CA ASP A 51 -4.33 -8.69 6.85
C ASP A 51 -4.60 -7.41 7.63
N ARG A 52 -5.77 -7.31 8.27
CA ARG A 52 -6.20 -6.17 9.07
C ARG A 52 -6.09 -6.40 10.56
N GLU A 53 -5.87 -7.64 10.97
CA GLU A 53 -5.84 -8.03 12.38
C GLU A 53 -4.40 -8.01 12.92
N ASP A 54 -3.43 -8.42 12.11
CA ASP A 54 -2.02 -8.39 12.51
C ASP A 54 -1.40 -7.04 12.17
N HIS A 55 -1.00 -6.32 13.19
CA HIS A 55 -0.34 -5.01 13.06
C HIS A 55 1.19 -5.09 13.28
N THR A 56 1.74 -6.29 13.29
CA THR A 56 3.21 -6.48 13.40
C THR A 56 3.87 -6.50 12.02
N VAL A 57 5.16 -6.22 11.97
CA VAL A 57 5.98 -6.37 10.76
C VAL A 57 6.69 -7.74 10.70
N LYS A 58 6.26 -8.70 11.53
CA LYS A 58 6.79 -10.06 11.50
C LYS A 58 6.16 -10.83 10.35
N THR A 59 6.99 -11.59 9.64
CA THR A 59 6.48 -12.52 8.61
C THR A 59 5.81 -13.73 9.24
N THR A 60 4.83 -14.31 8.54
CA THR A 60 4.07 -15.47 9.03
C THR A 60 4.17 -16.65 8.07
N GLN A 61 4.19 -17.85 8.62
CA GLN A 61 4.22 -19.08 7.83
C GLN A 61 2.94 -19.24 6.98
N ASN A 62 1.78 -18.88 7.55
CA ASN A 62 0.51 -18.93 6.84
C ASN A 62 0.51 -18.04 5.58
N ALA A 63 1.01 -16.81 5.68
CA ALA A 63 1.13 -15.92 4.54
C ALA A 63 2.07 -16.47 3.46
N LYS A 64 3.16 -17.10 3.86
CA LYS A 64 4.11 -17.76 2.95
C LYS A 64 3.42 -18.90 2.18
N GLU A 65 2.74 -19.77 2.88
CA GLU A 65 2.03 -20.92 2.30
C GLU A 65 0.90 -20.48 1.37
N GLU A 66 0.11 -19.49 1.76
CA GLU A 66 -0.93 -18.89 0.93
C GLU A 66 -0.36 -18.41 -0.42
N MET A 67 0.74 -17.65 -0.37
CA MET A 67 1.38 -17.12 -1.58
C MET A 67 1.99 -18.22 -2.45
N ILE A 68 2.63 -19.25 -1.86
CA ILE A 68 3.17 -20.39 -2.58
C ILE A 68 2.05 -21.16 -3.29
N ASN A 69 0.94 -21.44 -2.61
CA ASN A 69 -0.18 -22.16 -3.19
C ASN A 69 -0.82 -21.40 -4.36
N LYS A 70 -1.02 -20.09 -4.21
CA LYS A 70 -1.50 -19.23 -5.29
C LYS A 70 -0.51 -19.15 -6.46
N LEU A 71 0.78 -19.09 -6.17
CA LEU A 71 1.82 -19.02 -7.19
C LEU A 71 1.88 -20.30 -8.02
N LYS A 72 1.81 -21.48 -7.39
CA LYS A 72 1.77 -22.78 -8.08
C LYS A 72 0.59 -22.94 -9.04
N ALA A 73 -0.51 -22.20 -8.81
CA ALA A 73 -1.64 -22.17 -9.72
C ALA A 73 -1.45 -21.19 -10.91
N ILE A 74 -0.42 -20.34 -10.88
CA ILE A 74 -0.17 -19.30 -11.89
C ILE A 74 1.00 -19.69 -12.81
N ILE A 75 2.06 -20.31 -12.25
CA ILE A 75 3.28 -20.65 -13.00
C ILE A 75 3.50 -22.16 -13.00
N ASN A 76 4.11 -22.64 -14.07
CA ASN A 76 4.35 -24.07 -14.31
C ASN A 76 5.84 -24.43 -14.31
N CYS A 77 6.66 -23.63 -13.63
CA CYS A 77 8.10 -23.82 -13.52
C CYS A 77 8.52 -23.94 -12.05
N ASN A 78 9.72 -24.48 -11.82
CA ASN A 78 10.29 -24.62 -10.50
C ASN A 78 10.70 -23.26 -9.93
N PHE A 79 10.60 -23.13 -8.62
CA PHE A 79 11.06 -21.96 -7.89
C PHE A 79 11.48 -22.30 -6.46
N GLU A 80 12.37 -21.51 -5.92
CA GLU A 80 12.79 -21.55 -4.51
C GLU A 80 12.39 -20.24 -3.82
N VAL A 81 11.85 -20.30 -2.60
CA VAL A 81 11.58 -19.10 -1.80
C VAL A 81 12.85 -18.72 -1.04
N VAL A 82 13.46 -17.61 -1.45
CA VAL A 82 14.72 -17.12 -0.90
C VAL A 82 14.53 -15.97 0.12
N GLY A 83 13.31 -15.44 0.25
CA GLY A 83 13.04 -14.37 1.19
C GLY A 83 11.55 -14.15 1.42
N GLN A 84 11.22 -13.50 2.53
CA GLN A 84 9.87 -13.04 2.89
C GLN A 84 9.96 -11.72 3.63
N VAL A 85 9.06 -10.79 3.32
CA VAL A 85 9.02 -9.45 3.91
C VAL A 85 7.59 -9.08 4.25
N ALA A 86 7.42 -8.46 5.41
CA ALA A 86 6.14 -7.90 5.85
C ALA A 86 6.23 -6.38 5.98
N GLY A 87 5.11 -5.70 5.77
CA GLY A 87 5.00 -4.26 5.96
C GLY A 87 3.58 -3.83 6.25
N ILE A 88 3.43 -2.68 6.92
CA ILE A 88 2.13 -2.10 7.25
C ILE A 88 1.81 -0.99 6.28
N ARG A 89 0.67 -1.10 5.62
CA ARG A 89 0.13 -0.06 4.73
C ARG A 89 -0.75 0.88 5.55
N PRO A 90 -0.55 2.19 5.46
CA PRO A 90 -1.46 3.16 6.06
C PRO A 90 -2.72 3.27 5.19
N THR A 91 -3.78 2.57 5.55
CA THR A 91 -5.06 2.64 4.84
C THR A 91 -6.05 3.55 5.55
N THR A 92 -7.14 3.88 4.88
CA THR A 92 -8.29 4.61 5.42
C THR A 92 -9.55 3.76 5.25
N ARG A 93 -10.63 4.09 5.96
CA ARG A 93 -11.91 3.37 5.82
C ARG A 93 -12.46 3.44 4.40
N ASP A 94 -12.42 4.61 3.82
CA ASP A 94 -12.95 4.89 2.49
C ASP A 94 -11.96 4.57 1.37
N ARG A 95 -10.76 4.06 1.71
CA ARG A 95 -9.67 3.75 0.79
C ARG A 95 -9.17 4.95 -0.02
N ARG A 96 -9.40 6.16 0.48
CA ARG A 96 -8.95 7.41 -0.12
C ARG A 96 -7.88 8.04 0.75
N PRO A 97 -6.76 8.51 0.20
CA PRO A 97 -5.78 9.26 0.96
C PRO A 97 -6.38 10.56 1.51
N PHE A 98 -5.71 11.14 2.48
CA PHE A 98 -6.08 12.46 2.98
C PHE A 98 -4.91 13.42 2.98
N LEU A 99 -5.20 14.65 2.62
CA LEU A 99 -4.27 15.76 2.46
C LEU A 99 -4.80 16.99 3.19
N GLY A 100 -3.88 17.89 3.53
CA GLY A 100 -4.21 19.22 4.02
C GLY A 100 -4.04 19.40 5.52
N THR A 101 -4.62 20.46 6.06
CA THR A 101 -4.49 20.88 7.44
C THR A 101 -5.75 20.63 8.24
N LEU A 102 -5.60 20.36 9.54
CA LEU A 102 -6.72 20.33 10.48
C LEU A 102 -7.16 21.75 10.83
N LEU A 103 -8.42 21.92 11.18
CA LEU A 103 -8.96 23.22 11.61
C LEU A 103 -8.25 23.72 12.88
N GLU A 104 -7.92 22.81 13.79
CA GLU A 104 -7.30 23.09 15.08
C GLU A 104 -5.76 23.26 14.97
N CYS A 105 -5.17 22.89 13.84
CA CYS A 105 -3.73 22.79 13.70
C CYS A 105 -3.28 23.20 12.28
N LYS A 106 -3.42 24.46 11.94
CA LYS A 106 -3.14 25.02 10.62
C LYS A 106 -1.66 24.96 10.20
N ASN A 107 -0.76 24.87 11.18
CA ASN A 107 0.69 24.77 10.95
C ASN A 107 1.17 23.33 10.72
N LYS A 108 0.29 22.35 10.73
CA LYS A 108 0.62 20.94 10.44
C LYS A 108 -0.11 20.47 9.21
N VAL A 109 0.65 20.01 8.24
CA VAL A 109 0.14 19.49 6.98
C VAL A 109 0.21 17.98 7.00
N PHE A 110 -0.88 17.34 6.59
CA PHE A 110 -1.01 15.89 6.55
C PHE A 110 -0.97 15.41 5.10
N PHE A 111 -0.29 14.30 4.88
CA PHE A 111 -0.24 13.55 3.63
C PHE A 111 -0.13 12.07 3.96
N ASN A 112 -1.26 11.38 4.05
CA ASN A 112 -1.27 9.97 4.46
C ASN A 112 -2.50 9.21 3.93
N GLY A 113 -2.67 7.96 4.36
CA GLY A 113 -3.78 7.11 3.91
C GLY A 113 -3.63 6.56 2.50
N LEU A 114 -2.41 6.53 1.96
CA LEU A 114 -2.10 6.13 0.58
C LEU A 114 -2.38 4.64 0.28
N GLY A 115 -2.41 3.80 1.33
CA GLY A 115 -2.77 2.38 1.23
C GLY A 115 -1.92 1.61 0.22
N THR A 116 -2.57 0.83 -0.64
CA THR A 116 -1.91 -0.04 -1.63
C THR A 116 -1.51 0.68 -2.92
N ARG A 117 -1.96 1.91 -3.13
CA ARG A 117 -1.75 2.68 -4.37
C ARG A 117 -0.83 3.88 -4.19
N GLY A 118 -0.09 3.94 -3.07
CA GLY A 118 0.75 5.07 -2.72
C GLY A 118 1.73 5.46 -3.81
N ILE A 119 2.48 4.53 -4.34
CA ILE A 119 3.50 4.80 -5.38
C ILE A 119 2.87 5.44 -6.62
N THR A 120 1.69 4.97 -7.05
CA THR A 120 1.00 5.48 -8.25
C THR A 120 0.37 6.84 -8.02
N SER A 121 -0.23 7.07 -6.84
CA SER A 121 -1.00 8.28 -6.57
C SER A 121 -0.19 9.40 -5.92
N ALA A 122 0.90 9.08 -5.21
CA ALA A 122 1.66 10.07 -4.46
C ALA A 122 2.18 11.26 -5.30
N PRO A 123 2.70 11.08 -6.52
CA PRO A 123 3.19 12.22 -7.30
C PRO A 123 2.11 13.27 -7.61
N SER A 124 0.93 12.83 -8.06
CA SER A 124 -0.18 13.74 -8.37
C SER A 124 -0.76 14.39 -7.11
N LEU A 125 -0.86 13.63 -6.03
CA LEU A 125 -1.36 14.12 -4.74
C LEU A 125 -0.37 15.10 -4.09
N ALA A 126 0.92 14.88 -4.22
CA ALA A 126 1.95 15.81 -3.76
C ALA A 126 1.85 17.14 -4.50
N LYS A 127 1.62 17.13 -5.82
CA LYS A 127 1.37 18.34 -6.60
C LYS A 127 0.12 19.08 -6.11
N SER A 128 -0.97 18.36 -5.83
CA SER A 128 -2.18 18.98 -5.28
C SER A 128 -1.93 19.60 -3.90
N LEU A 129 -1.17 18.90 -3.04
CA LEU A 129 -0.81 19.42 -1.72
C LEU A 129 0.10 20.64 -1.80
N TYR A 130 1.09 20.63 -2.71
CA TYR A 130 1.94 21.79 -2.98
C TYR A 130 1.11 23.00 -3.39
N ASN A 131 0.20 22.84 -4.34
CA ASN A 131 -0.68 23.92 -4.77
C ASN A 131 -1.60 24.43 -3.66
N TYR A 132 -2.04 23.56 -2.77
CA TYR A 132 -2.81 23.95 -1.59
C TYR A 132 -2.01 24.81 -0.61
N ILE A 133 -0.71 24.51 -0.42
CA ILE A 133 0.16 25.20 0.53
C ILE A 133 0.65 26.54 -0.05
N GLU A 134 1.11 26.54 -1.30
CA GLU A 134 1.84 27.66 -1.89
C GLU A 134 0.94 28.60 -2.72
N ASN A 135 -0.15 28.08 -3.25
CA ASN A 135 -1.00 28.81 -4.18
C ASN A 135 -2.45 28.96 -3.69
N ASP A 136 -2.73 28.62 -2.45
CA ASP A 136 -4.08 28.67 -1.83
C ASP A 136 -5.16 27.95 -2.66
N LEU A 137 -4.79 26.97 -3.47
CA LEU A 137 -5.76 26.19 -4.25
C LEU A 137 -6.46 25.15 -3.37
N GLU A 138 -7.75 24.97 -3.60
CA GLU A 138 -8.52 23.97 -2.84
C GLU A 138 -8.09 22.53 -3.19
N LEU A 139 -8.03 21.69 -2.16
CA LEU A 139 -7.85 20.26 -2.34
C LEU A 139 -9.15 19.61 -2.84
N PRO A 140 -9.05 18.55 -3.68
CA PRO A 140 -10.22 17.76 -4.05
C PRO A 140 -10.98 17.29 -2.79
N LYS A 141 -12.30 17.46 -2.77
CA LYS A 141 -13.14 17.17 -1.58
C LYS A 141 -12.91 15.77 -1.04
N GLU A 142 -12.74 14.79 -1.93
CA GLU A 142 -12.51 13.39 -1.60
C GLU A 142 -11.15 13.12 -0.93
N MET A 143 -10.18 14.02 -1.11
CA MET A 143 -8.83 13.91 -0.55
C MET A 143 -8.60 14.86 0.61
N ASN A 144 -9.45 15.87 0.79
CA ASN A 144 -9.29 16.85 1.86
C ASN A 144 -9.53 16.19 3.22
N ILE A 145 -8.59 16.34 4.16
CA ILE A 145 -8.70 15.80 5.53
C ILE A 145 -9.94 16.34 6.26
N LYS A 146 -10.42 17.52 5.86
CA LYS A 146 -11.61 18.14 6.44
C LYS A 146 -12.89 17.32 6.24
N ARG A 147 -12.91 16.33 5.31
CA ARG A 147 -14.06 15.42 5.15
C ARG A 147 -14.36 14.55 6.38
N TYR A 148 -13.40 14.44 7.29
CA TYR A 148 -13.57 13.68 8.53
C TYR A 148 -14.18 14.50 9.68
N TYR A 149 -14.41 15.80 9.47
CA TYR A 149 -15.17 16.60 10.42
C TYR A 149 -16.66 16.29 10.28
N LYS A 150 -17.32 16.03 11.42
CA LYS A 150 -18.78 15.97 11.49
C LYS A 150 -19.29 17.40 11.70
N TRP A 151 -20.01 17.89 10.77
CA TRP A 151 -20.70 19.20 10.81
C TRP A 151 -22.03 19.07 11.52
#